data_7498a302c0f97fccce0b6f24c60785b5
#
_entry.id   7498a302c0f97fccce0b6f24c60785b5
#
_cell.length_a   1.000
_cell.length_b   1.000
_cell.length_c   1.000
_cell.angle_alpha   90.00
_cell.angle_beta   90.00
_cell.angle_gamma   90.00
#
_symmetry.space_group_name_H-M   'P 1'
#
loop_
_entity.id
_entity.type
_entity.pdbx_description
1 polymer ?
#
loop_
_entity_poly.entity_id
_entity_poly.type
_entity_poly.pdbx_seq_one_letter_code
_entity_poly.pdbx_strand_id
1 'polypeptide(L)'
;MAIFGPVVNVYPYDEIDAAVARSNALRFSFQAAVFTRDLDTALRAYRRLDASAVMVNDHTAFRVDWMPFAGLRHSGLAVGGIQYTMADMQIEKMLVVRSQEL
;
A
#
# COMPACT_ATOMS: atom_id res chain seq x y z
N MET A 1 -1.66 -16.54 -10.46
CA MET A 1 -0.69 -17.44 -9.79
C MET A 1 0.58 -16.65 -9.57
N ALA A 2 1.11 -16.60 -8.35
CA ALA A 2 2.41 -16.00 -8.10
C ALA A 2 3.50 -17.03 -8.44
N ILE A 3 4.52 -16.59 -9.19
CA ILE A 3 5.66 -17.42 -9.58
C ILE A 3 6.85 -16.93 -8.74
N PHE A 4 7.36 -17.78 -7.86
CA PHE A 4 8.58 -17.51 -7.11
C PHE A 4 9.80 -17.81 -7.98
N GLY A 5 10.52 -16.79 -8.44
CA GLY A 5 11.67 -16.92 -9.30
C GLY A 5 11.98 -15.63 -10.06
N PRO A 6 13.05 -15.57 -10.83
CA PRO A 6 13.43 -14.40 -11.61
C PRO A 6 12.57 -14.31 -12.90
N VAL A 7 11.26 -14.14 -12.72
CA VAL A 7 10.28 -14.06 -13.81
C VAL A 7 9.54 -12.74 -13.71
N VAL A 8 9.48 -12.03 -14.84
CA VAL A 8 8.72 -10.78 -15.00
C VAL A 8 7.74 -10.96 -16.15
N ASN A 9 6.49 -10.66 -15.90
CA ASN A 9 5.45 -10.62 -16.92
C ASN A 9 5.35 -9.19 -17.47
N VAL A 10 5.42 -9.04 -18.79
CA VAL A 10 5.30 -7.74 -19.47
C VAL A 10 4.02 -7.73 -20.29
N TYR A 11 3.23 -6.68 -20.10
CA TYR A 11 1.96 -6.49 -20.79
C TYR A 11 1.95 -5.11 -21.45
N PRO A 12 1.92 -5.03 -22.78
CA PRO A 12 1.74 -3.76 -23.47
C PRO A 12 0.33 -3.20 -23.23
N TYR A 13 0.20 -1.90 -23.21
CA TYR A 13 -1.07 -1.19 -23.15
C TYR A 13 -0.97 0.12 -23.95
N ASP A 14 -2.08 0.56 -24.53
CA ASP A 14 -2.18 1.82 -25.24
C ASP A 14 -2.72 2.92 -24.32
N GLU A 15 -3.67 2.56 -23.43
CA GLU A 15 -4.31 3.47 -22.50
C GLU A 15 -3.99 3.10 -21.04
N ILE A 16 -3.52 4.07 -20.25
CA ILE A 16 -3.16 3.85 -18.84
C ILE A 16 -4.34 3.35 -18.00
N ASP A 17 -5.56 3.81 -18.30
CA ASP A 17 -6.76 3.40 -17.59
C ASP A 17 -7.05 1.90 -17.77
N ALA A 18 -6.73 1.34 -18.93
CA ALA A 18 -6.84 -0.10 -19.18
C ALA A 18 -5.80 -0.90 -18.36
N ALA A 19 -4.58 -0.39 -18.24
CA ALA A 19 -3.55 -1.00 -17.41
C ALA A 19 -3.93 -0.97 -15.92
N VAL A 20 -4.45 0.15 -15.43
CA VAL A 20 -4.95 0.28 -14.06
C VAL A 20 -6.11 -0.69 -13.79
N ALA A 21 -7.10 -0.75 -14.69
CA ALA A 21 -8.23 -1.67 -14.53
C ALA A 21 -7.78 -3.14 -14.49
N ARG A 22 -6.82 -3.51 -15.32
CA ARG A 22 -6.23 -4.86 -15.32
C ARG A 22 -5.50 -5.18 -14.03
N SER A 23 -4.73 -4.23 -13.50
CA SER A 23 -4.06 -4.36 -12.20
C SER A 23 -5.07 -4.57 -11.08
N ASN A 24 -6.12 -3.75 -11.05
CA ASN A 24 -7.16 -3.81 -10.02
C ASN A 24 -8.06 -5.05 -10.09
N ALA A 25 -8.08 -5.75 -11.23
CA ALA A 25 -8.84 -7.00 -11.37
C ALA A 25 -8.18 -8.21 -10.66
N LEU A 26 -6.97 -8.07 -10.16
CA LEU A 26 -6.27 -9.13 -9.44
C LEU A 26 -6.83 -9.32 -8.03
N ARG A 27 -6.77 -10.56 -7.54
CA ARG A 27 -7.13 -10.90 -6.15
C ARG A 27 -6.12 -10.37 -5.13
N PHE A 28 -4.91 -10.15 -5.56
CA PHE A 28 -3.81 -9.65 -4.75
C PHE A 28 -3.59 -8.17 -5.04
N SER A 29 -3.31 -7.40 -4.01
CA SER A 29 -2.97 -5.99 -4.15
C SER A 29 -2.00 -5.63 -3.03
N PHE A 30 -0.90 -5.00 -3.39
CA PHE A 30 0.13 -4.64 -2.45
C PHE A 30 0.74 -3.29 -2.81
N GLN A 31 1.80 -3.26 -3.56
CA GLN A 31 2.48 -2.04 -3.97
C GLN A 31 2.47 -1.90 -5.50
N ALA A 32 2.43 -0.67 -5.97
CA ALA A 32 2.50 -0.34 -7.39
C ALA A 32 3.51 0.78 -7.62
N ALA A 33 4.01 0.86 -8.85
CA ALA A 33 4.85 1.96 -9.29
C ALA A 33 4.34 2.50 -10.63
N VAL A 34 4.43 3.80 -10.81
CA VAL A 34 4.14 4.47 -12.08
C VAL A 34 5.31 5.35 -12.46
N PHE A 35 5.75 5.24 -13.71
CA PHE A 35 6.84 6.04 -14.24
C PHE A 35 6.26 7.02 -15.26
N THR A 36 6.31 8.31 -14.95
CA THR A 36 5.78 9.37 -15.79
C THR A 36 6.44 10.71 -15.48
N ARG A 37 6.46 11.61 -16.45
CA ARG A 37 6.86 13.01 -16.28
C ARG A 37 5.68 13.95 -16.11
N ASP A 38 4.47 13.43 -16.30
CA ASP A 38 3.23 14.18 -16.16
C ASP A 38 2.63 13.99 -14.77
N LEU A 39 2.46 15.09 -14.05
CA LEU A 39 1.94 15.08 -12.68
C LEU A 39 0.48 14.62 -12.63
N ASP A 40 -0.33 15.01 -13.61
CA ASP A 40 -1.74 14.63 -13.64
C ASP A 40 -1.90 13.12 -13.83
N THR A 41 -1.07 12.52 -14.69
CA THR A 41 -1.00 11.06 -14.86
C THR A 41 -0.56 10.36 -13.58
N ALA A 42 0.43 10.90 -12.87
CA ALA A 42 0.87 10.34 -11.59
C ALA A 42 -0.25 10.37 -10.54
N LEU A 43 -0.93 11.50 -10.38
CA LEU A 43 -2.04 11.66 -9.45
C LEU A 43 -3.26 10.82 -9.83
N ARG A 44 -3.55 10.68 -11.12
CA ARG A 44 -4.59 9.79 -11.62
C ARG A 44 -4.29 8.34 -11.30
N ALA A 45 -3.07 7.88 -11.56
CA ALA A 45 -2.64 6.53 -11.23
C ALA A 45 -2.73 6.26 -9.72
N TYR A 46 -2.26 7.17 -8.88
CA TYR A 46 -2.37 7.09 -7.43
C TYR A 46 -3.82 6.91 -6.96
N ARG A 47 -4.75 7.71 -7.49
CA ARG A 47 -6.17 7.66 -7.08
C ARG A 47 -6.90 6.39 -7.53
N ARG A 48 -6.47 5.78 -8.63
CA ARG A 48 -7.18 4.69 -9.28
C ARG A 48 -6.58 3.32 -9.01
N LEU A 49 -5.30 3.24 -8.66
CA LEU A 49 -4.65 1.98 -8.30
C LEU A 49 -5.10 1.54 -6.90
N ASP A 50 -5.63 0.33 -6.82
CA ASP A 50 -5.91 -0.33 -5.55
C ASP A 50 -4.60 -0.92 -5.00
N ALA A 51 -3.77 -0.08 -4.42
CA ALA A 51 -2.49 -0.46 -3.83
C ALA A 51 -2.32 0.21 -2.47
N SER A 52 -1.62 -0.45 -1.55
CA SER A 52 -1.29 0.11 -0.23
C SER A 52 -0.24 1.21 -0.30
N ALA A 53 0.59 1.18 -1.33
CA ALA A 53 1.53 2.24 -1.65
C ALA A 53 1.70 2.34 -3.17
N VAL A 54 1.76 3.57 -3.67
CA VAL A 54 2.04 3.86 -5.08
C VAL A 54 3.27 4.74 -5.16
N MET A 55 4.33 4.22 -5.75
CA MET A 55 5.57 4.93 -6.00
C MET A 55 5.48 5.65 -7.35
N VAL A 56 5.98 6.87 -7.39
CA VAL A 56 6.09 7.64 -8.64
C VAL A 56 7.56 7.79 -8.98
N ASN A 57 7.94 7.30 -10.15
CA ASN A 57 9.31 7.33 -10.66
C ASN A 57 10.33 6.62 -9.76
N ASP A 58 9.86 5.66 -8.99
CA ASP A 58 10.69 4.81 -8.16
C ASP A 58 10.15 3.36 -8.16
N HIS A 59 10.96 2.44 -7.69
CA HIS A 59 10.60 1.02 -7.63
C HIS A 59 9.83 0.67 -6.34
N THR A 60 9.06 -0.40 -6.39
CA THR A 60 8.23 -0.85 -5.25
C THR A 60 9.02 -1.39 -4.06
N ALA A 61 10.33 -1.59 -4.18
CA ALA A 61 11.18 -1.98 -3.06
C ALA A 61 11.67 -0.78 -2.21
N PHE A 62 11.31 0.46 -2.58
CA PHE A 62 11.58 1.63 -1.74
C PHE A 62 10.94 1.45 -0.37
N ARG A 63 11.70 1.68 0.69
CA ARG A 63 11.22 1.56 2.05
C ARG A 63 12.01 2.43 3.03
N VAL A 64 11.26 2.97 3.98
CA VAL A 64 11.80 3.60 5.19
C VAL A 64 11.06 3.03 6.42
N ASP A 65 11.70 3.01 7.57
CA ASP A 65 11.21 2.29 8.76
C ASP A 65 9.86 2.78 9.29
N TRP A 66 9.53 4.05 9.07
CA TRP A 66 8.25 4.63 9.50
C TRP A 66 7.10 4.42 8.50
N MET A 67 7.37 3.88 7.31
CA MET A 67 6.31 3.61 6.33
C MET A 67 5.39 2.49 6.78
N PRO A 68 4.08 2.64 6.57
CA PRO A 68 3.17 1.50 6.69
C PRO A 68 3.51 0.44 5.64
N PHE A 69 3.36 -0.81 6.04
CA PHE A 69 3.58 -1.96 5.18
C PHE A 69 2.34 -2.85 5.23
N ALA A 70 1.49 -2.73 4.24
CA ALA A 70 0.21 -3.42 4.23
C ALA A 70 -0.03 -4.12 2.89
N GLY A 71 -0.58 -5.32 2.94
CA GLY A 71 -1.24 -5.95 1.83
C GLY A 71 -2.72 -5.62 1.83
N LEU A 72 -3.33 -5.58 0.65
CA LEU A 72 -4.77 -5.45 0.49
C LEU A 72 -5.36 -6.74 -0.06
N ARG A 73 -6.64 -6.98 0.16
CA ARG A 73 -7.35 -8.16 -0.32
C ARG A 73 -6.67 -9.45 0.18
N HIS A 74 -6.30 -10.37 -0.72
CA HIS A 74 -5.62 -11.62 -0.37
C HIS A 74 -4.11 -11.45 -0.08
N SER A 75 -3.56 -10.24 -0.18
CA SER A 75 -2.15 -9.99 0.13
C SER A 75 -1.87 -9.77 1.62
N GLY A 76 -2.87 -9.44 2.42
CA GLY A 76 -2.70 -9.26 3.87
C GLY A 76 -3.94 -8.70 4.56
N LEU A 77 -3.94 -8.73 5.89
CA LEU A 77 -5.08 -8.32 6.72
C LEU A 77 -4.79 -7.11 7.63
N ALA A 78 -3.53 -6.82 7.89
CA ALA A 78 -3.15 -5.78 8.84
C ALA A 78 -2.08 -4.86 8.24
N VAL A 79 -1.82 -3.77 8.93
CA VAL A 79 -0.76 -2.82 8.60
C VAL A 79 0.47 -3.13 9.46
N GLY A 80 1.58 -3.51 8.84
CA GLY A 80 2.88 -3.66 9.49
C GLY A 80 3.66 -2.34 9.52
N GLY A 81 4.78 -2.37 10.19
CA GLY A 81 5.65 -1.23 10.43
C GLY A 81 5.80 -0.99 11.93
N ILE A 82 6.89 -0.36 12.37
CA ILE A 82 7.26 -0.28 13.78
C ILE A 82 6.13 0.28 14.63
N GLN A 83 5.62 1.45 14.29
CA GLN A 83 4.55 2.12 15.06
C GLN A 83 3.23 1.33 15.07
N TYR A 84 2.88 0.70 13.95
CA TYR A 84 1.63 -0.08 13.83
C TYR A 84 1.72 -1.37 14.64
N THR A 85 2.83 -2.10 14.52
CA THR A 85 3.06 -3.33 15.29
C THR A 85 3.13 -3.05 16.79
N MET A 86 3.72 -1.92 17.19
CA MET A 86 3.72 -1.52 18.60
C MET A 86 2.30 -1.23 19.09
N ALA A 87 1.50 -0.53 18.31
CA ALA A 87 0.10 -0.25 18.65
C ALA A 87 -0.72 -1.55 18.80
N ASP A 88 -0.53 -2.50 17.89
CA ASP A 88 -1.20 -3.81 17.95
C ASP A 88 -0.81 -4.65 19.18
N MET A 89 0.38 -4.43 19.74
CA MET A 89 0.88 -5.11 20.94
C MET A 89 0.48 -4.41 22.25
N GLN A 90 -0.14 -3.25 22.18
CA GLN A 90 -0.51 -2.44 23.32
C GLN A 90 -2.02 -2.50 23.56
N ILE A 91 -2.40 -2.43 24.82
CA ILE A 91 -3.80 -2.28 25.22
C ILE A 91 -3.94 -0.89 25.86
N GLU A 92 -4.75 -0.04 25.28
CA GLU A 92 -5.07 1.24 25.88
C GLU A 92 -5.87 1.04 27.15
N LYS A 93 -5.42 1.66 28.26
CA LYS A 93 -6.09 1.62 29.54
C LYS A 93 -6.44 3.03 29.97
N MET A 94 -7.73 3.29 30.14
CA MET A 94 -8.24 4.55 30.66
C MET A 94 -8.30 4.52 32.19
N LEU A 95 -7.78 5.55 32.82
CA LEU A 95 -8.01 5.84 34.25
C LEU A 95 -8.99 7.01 34.35
N VAL A 96 -10.13 6.76 34.95
CA VAL A 96 -11.09 7.80 35.29
C VAL A 96 -11.09 7.97 36.82
N VAL A 97 -10.73 9.17 37.28
CA VAL A 97 -10.69 9.49 38.70
C VAL A 97 -11.74 10.55 38.98
N ARG A 98 -12.59 10.25 40.00
CA ARG A 98 -13.46 11.25 40.62
C ARG A 98 -13.03 11.39 42.07
N SER A 99 -12.58 12.57 42.43
CA SER A 99 -12.20 12.91 43.81
C SER A 99 -12.90 14.19 44.24
N GLN A 100 -13.12 14.34 45.51
CA GLN A 100 -13.67 15.58 46.06
C GLN A 100 -12.62 16.70 46.14
N GLU A 101 -11.36 16.33 45.92
CA GLU A 101 -10.19 17.23 45.95
C GLU A 101 -9.61 17.58 44.61
N LEU A 102 -10.18 17.07 43.47
CA LEU A 102 -9.79 17.38 42.11
C LEU A 102 -10.85 18.25 41.41
#